data_434708ebef81775501d319c5800e50ba
#
_entry.id   434708ebef81775501d319c5800e50ba
#
_cell.length_a   1.000
_cell.length_b   1.000
_cell.length_c   1.000
_cell.angle_alpha   90.00
_cell.angle_beta   90.00
_cell.angle_gamma   90.00
#
_symmetry.space_group_name_H-M   'P 1'
#
loop_
_entity.id
_entity.type
_entity.pdbx_description
1 polymer ?
#
loop_
_entity_poly.entity_id
_entity_poly.type
_entity_poly.pdbx_seq_one_letter_code
_entity_poly.pdbx_strand_id
1 'polypeptide(L)'
;MVSAHDGLIADPSDACADCHISEAAHFEDSQHAQLHGYRNLISARAGVEQMTPDMNQMFEANCNTCHVTCGQCHISRPHSVGSGFVAGHQIMRRPSMVENCTACHGSRIGAEFRGENTAIPADTHYLQGMQCVACHGADEMHGHGRQGDTRYEVDVAPACEDCHETASTNAYHEPHGDKVQCQVCHSTTYKNCYNCHVGEGLEQPSEMDFKIGRNPLKSDTRPYDFVVLRHIPIAPDSYRDYVSGALVDFATIPTWKYATPHNVQRRTPQTADCTSSCHGNKEVFLTATDLVGLAPEEIAANQGVVVEVIP
;
A
#
# COMPACT_ATOMS: atom_id res chain seq x y z
N MET A 1 -39.48 -9.10 4.89
CA MET A 1 -39.39 -8.30 3.68
C MET A 1 -38.22 -8.89 2.90
N VAL A 2 -38.49 -9.57 1.80
CA VAL A 2 -37.44 -9.90 0.83
C VAL A 2 -36.90 -8.55 0.36
N SER A 3 -35.63 -8.31 0.53
CA SER A 3 -35.02 -7.08 0.07
C SER A 3 -35.26 -6.99 -1.44
N ALA A 4 -35.89 -5.90 -1.90
CA ALA A 4 -36.12 -5.66 -3.33
C ALA A 4 -34.79 -5.57 -4.12
N HIS A 5 -33.67 -5.73 -3.42
CA HIS A 5 -32.31 -5.65 -3.91
C HIS A 5 -31.52 -6.97 -3.78
N ASP A 6 -32.17 -8.05 -3.26
CA ASP A 6 -31.58 -9.39 -3.35
C ASP A 6 -31.48 -9.79 -4.82
N GLY A 7 -30.27 -9.90 -5.33
CA GLY A 7 -30.00 -10.21 -6.74
C GLY A 7 -29.66 -9.00 -7.63
N LEU A 8 -29.69 -7.76 -7.10
CA LEU A 8 -29.19 -6.58 -7.82
C LEU A 8 -27.68 -6.35 -7.63
N ILE A 9 -27.00 -7.23 -6.92
CA ILE A 9 -25.55 -7.41 -6.99
C ILE A 9 -25.29 -8.55 -7.97
N ALA A 10 -25.93 -8.51 -9.13
CA ALA A 10 -25.39 -9.11 -10.31
C ALA A 10 -24.04 -8.46 -10.55
N ASP A 11 -23.09 -9.21 -11.01
CA ASP A 11 -21.78 -8.70 -11.36
C ASP A 11 -21.95 -7.37 -12.09
N PRO A 12 -21.45 -6.25 -11.56
CA PRO A 12 -21.67 -4.94 -12.19
C PRO A 12 -21.05 -4.87 -13.58
N SER A 13 -20.11 -5.77 -13.90
CA SER A 13 -19.55 -5.89 -15.23
C SER A 13 -20.66 -6.09 -16.27
N ASP A 14 -21.63 -6.95 -16.02
CA ASP A 14 -22.74 -7.18 -16.96
C ASP A 14 -23.63 -5.94 -17.15
N ALA A 15 -23.93 -5.24 -16.06
CA ALA A 15 -24.84 -4.09 -16.12
C ALA A 15 -24.18 -2.79 -16.61
N CYS A 16 -22.89 -2.61 -16.34
CA CYS A 16 -22.13 -1.42 -16.70
C CYS A 16 -21.41 -1.58 -18.04
N ALA A 17 -21.01 -2.80 -18.38
CA ALA A 17 -20.22 -3.12 -19.57
C ALA A 17 -20.93 -2.79 -20.88
N ASP A 18 -22.27 -2.79 -20.94
CA ASP A 18 -23.01 -2.40 -22.13
C ASP A 18 -22.70 -0.97 -22.60
N CYS A 19 -22.36 -0.08 -21.66
CA CYS A 19 -22.02 1.32 -21.94
C CYS A 19 -20.55 1.66 -21.64
N HIS A 20 -19.93 1.00 -20.67
CA HIS A 20 -18.56 1.24 -20.23
C HIS A 20 -17.65 0.06 -20.58
N ILE A 21 -17.66 -0.33 -21.86
CA ILE A 21 -16.99 -1.55 -22.38
C ILE A 21 -15.49 -1.55 -22.04
N SER A 22 -14.82 -0.41 -22.24
CA SER A 22 -13.38 -0.28 -22.01
C SER A 22 -13.04 -0.40 -20.52
N GLU A 23 -13.75 0.34 -19.69
CA GLU A 23 -13.53 0.38 -18.24
C GLU A 23 -13.83 -0.99 -17.61
N ALA A 24 -14.89 -1.65 -18.01
CA ALA A 24 -15.25 -2.96 -17.51
C ALA A 24 -14.18 -4.01 -17.87
N ALA A 25 -13.73 -4.03 -19.13
CA ALA A 25 -12.73 -4.98 -19.59
C ALA A 25 -11.37 -4.80 -18.89
N HIS A 26 -10.92 -3.57 -18.67
CA HIS A 26 -9.65 -3.33 -17.99
C HIS A 26 -9.76 -3.55 -16.46
N PHE A 27 -10.93 -3.23 -15.89
CA PHE A 27 -11.15 -3.39 -14.44
C PHE A 27 -11.02 -4.85 -14.00
N GLU A 28 -11.45 -5.81 -14.83
CA GLU A 28 -11.33 -7.24 -14.52
C GLU A 28 -9.90 -7.66 -14.23
N ASP A 29 -8.91 -7.04 -14.86
CA ASP A 29 -7.48 -7.33 -14.66
C ASP A 29 -6.83 -6.40 -13.62
N SER A 30 -7.58 -5.47 -13.02
CA SER A 30 -7.03 -4.49 -12.08
C SER A 30 -6.61 -5.12 -10.74
N GLN A 31 -5.69 -4.45 -10.03
CA GLN A 31 -5.32 -4.83 -8.67
C GLN A 31 -6.51 -4.83 -7.71
N HIS A 32 -7.53 -4.00 -7.95
CA HIS A 32 -8.74 -3.95 -7.15
C HIS A 32 -9.69 -5.12 -7.42
N ALA A 33 -9.77 -5.59 -8.65
CA ALA A 33 -10.61 -6.73 -8.99
C ALA A 33 -9.96 -8.06 -8.59
N GLN A 34 -8.66 -8.22 -8.83
CA GLN A 34 -7.98 -9.50 -8.69
C GLN A 34 -7.20 -9.68 -7.39
N LEU A 35 -6.82 -8.59 -6.72
CA LEU A 35 -5.96 -8.62 -5.54
C LEU A 35 -4.64 -9.37 -5.76
N HIS A 36 -4.08 -9.31 -6.97
CA HIS A 36 -2.86 -10.05 -7.38
C HIS A 36 -1.72 -9.88 -6.37
N GLY A 37 -1.46 -8.67 -5.90
CA GLY A 37 -0.39 -8.41 -4.97
C GLY A 37 -0.49 -9.20 -3.65
N TYR A 38 -1.69 -9.47 -3.15
CA TYR A 38 -1.89 -10.33 -1.98
C TYR A 38 -1.72 -11.80 -2.33
N ARG A 39 -2.38 -12.28 -3.40
CA ARG A 39 -2.35 -13.67 -3.82
C ARG A 39 -0.92 -14.11 -4.11
N ASN A 40 -0.19 -13.35 -4.89
CA ASN A 40 1.19 -13.66 -5.27
C ASN A 40 2.14 -13.63 -4.08
N LEU A 41 1.98 -12.66 -3.17
CA LEU A 41 2.82 -12.60 -1.97
C LEU A 41 2.56 -13.76 -1.01
N ILE A 42 1.30 -14.16 -0.81
CA ILE A 42 0.95 -15.31 0.02
C ILE A 42 1.51 -16.58 -0.60
N SER A 43 1.30 -16.82 -1.90
CA SER A 43 1.85 -17.98 -2.61
C SER A 43 3.37 -18.06 -2.49
N ALA A 44 4.07 -16.96 -2.75
CA ALA A 44 5.52 -16.90 -2.64
C ALA A 44 6.01 -17.21 -1.23
N ARG A 45 5.39 -16.65 -0.19
CA ARG A 45 5.76 -16.92 1.20
C ARG A 45 5.39 -18.33 1.67
N ALA A 46 4.43 -18.96 1.03
CA ALA A 46 4.07 -20.36 1.26
C ALA A 46 4.93 -21.35 0.46
N GLY A 47 5.84 -20.87 -0.38
CA GLY A 47 6.69 -21.71 -1.22
C GLY A 47 5.94 -22.46 -2.31
N VAL A 48 4.82 -21.91 -2.79
CA VAL A 48 3.99 -22.52 -3.84
C VAL A 48 3.87 -21.57 -5.04
N GLU A 49 3.73 -22.13 -6.22
CA GLU A 49 3.57 -21.36 -7.46
C GLU A 49 2.19 -20.70 -7.52
N GLN A 50 1.16 -21.39 -7.00
CA GLN A 50 -0.21 -20.89 -6.95
C GLN A 50 -0.87 -21.27 -5.63
N MET A 51 -1.85 -20.49 -5.21
CA MET A 51 -2.62 -20.76 -4.00
C MET A 51 -3.34 -22.10 -4.07
N THR A 52 -3.14 -22.92 -3.04
CA THR A 52 -3.86 -24.20 -2.89
C THR A 52 -5.35 -23.96 -2.58
N PRO A 53 -6.22 -24.98 -2.67
CA PRO A 53 -7.63 -24.84 -2.28
C PRO A 53 -7.82 -24.33 -0.85
N ASP A 54 -7.04 -24.79 0.12
CA ASP A 54 -7.12 -24.37 1.53
C ASP A 54 -6.66 -22.91 1.69
N MET A 55 -5.63 -22.48 0.94
CA MET A 55 -5.19 -21.09 0.89
C MET A 55 -6.24 -20.18 0.24
N ASN A 56 -6.93 -20.65 -0.79
CA ASN A 56 -8.04 -19.92 -1.38
C ASN A 56 -9.19 -19.75 -0.36
N GLN A 57 -9.53 -20.80 0.37
CA GLN A 57 -10.53 -20.71 1.45
C GLN A 57 -10.12 -19.69 2.51
N MET A 58 -8.86 -19.70 2.94
CA MET A 58 -8.30 -18.71 3.86
C MET A 58 -8.42 -17.30 3.29
N PHE A 59 -8.06 -17.13 2.02
CA PHE A 59 -8.11 -15.82 1.34
C PHE A 59 -9.55 -15.30 1.25
N GLU A 60 -10.51 -16.14 0.86
CA GLU A 60 -11.93 -15.79 0.83
C GLU A 60 -12.44 -15.36 2.21
N ALA A 61 -12.05 -16.07 3.26
CA ALA A 61 -12.50 -15.79 4.61
C ALA A 61 -11.91 -14.50 5.21
N ASN A 62 -10.67 -14.14 4.85
CA ASN A 62 -9.93 -13.07 5.52
C ASN A 62 -9.64 -11.85 4.64
N CYS A 63 -9.48 -12.03 3.33
CA CYS A 63 -8.97 -10.99 2.44
C CYS A 63 -10.01 -10.51 1.42
N ASN A 64 -10.92 -11.38 1.00
CA ASN A 64 -11.85 -11.10 -0.10
C ASN A 64 -12.90 -10.03 0.21
N THR A 65 -13.08 -9.67 1.49
CA THR A 65 -13.95 -8.55 1.90
C THR A 65 -13.48 -7.19 1.37
N CYS A 66 -12.21 -7.09 0.96
CA CYS A 66 -11.63 -5.89 0.34
C CYS A 66 -11.69 -5.93 -1.20
N HIS A 67 -12.21 -7.01 -1.80
CA HIS A 67 -12.48 -7.06 -3.23
C HIS A 67 -13.63 -6.12 -3.58
N VAL A 68 -13.46 -5.32 -4.62
CA VAL A 68 -14.45 -4.30 -4.99
C VAL A 68 -15.03 -4.55 -6.38
N THR A 69 -16.21 -4.00 -6.59
CA THR A 69 -16.92 -3.99 -7.86
C THR A 69 -17.22 -2.55 -8.27
N CYS A 70 -17.61 -2.32 -9.51
CA CYS A 70 -18.03 -1.00 -10.00
C CYS A 70 -19.06 -0.35 -9.06
N GLY A 71 -20.04 -1.13 -8.61
CA GLY A 71 -21.10 -0.66 -7.72
C GLY A 71 -20.60 -0.21 -6.35
N GLN A 72 -19.59 -0.88 -5.79
CA GLN A 72 -19.03 -0.54 -4.47
C GLN A 72 -18.17 0.74 -4.47
N CYS A 73 -17.75 1.18 -5.64
CA CYS A 73 -17.10 2.47 -5.78
C CYS A 73 -18.10 3.56 -6.19
N HIS A 74 -19.03 3.27 -7.09
CA HIS A 74 -19.85 4.28 -7.73
C HIS A 74 -21.28 4.42 -7.21
N ILE A 75 -21.78 3.47 -6.41
CA ILE A 75 -23.19 3.46 -5.95
C ILE A 75 -23.29 3.24 -4.44
N SER A 76 -22.55 2.26 -3.91
CA SER A 76 -22.67 1.80 -2.53
C SER A 76 -21.36 1.84 -1.78
N ARG A 77 -21.44 1.66 -0.45
CA ARG A 77 -20.26 1.37 0.37
C ARG A 77 -19.78 -0.05 0.10
N PRO A 78 -18.48 -0.32 0.25
CA PRO A 78 -17.97 -1.68 0.28
C PRO A 78 -18.60 -2.54 1.36
N HIS A 79 -18.62 -3.85 1.14
CA HIS A 79 -19.20 -4.81 2.09
C HIS A 79 -18.49 -4.78 3.45
N SER A 80 -17.20 -4.51 3.47
CA SER A 80 -16.38 -4.37 4.69
C SER A 80 -16.90 -3.35 5.69
N VAL A 81 -17.71 -2.38 5.27
CA VAL A 81 -18.34 -1.36 6.13
C VAL A 81 -19.86 -1.45 6.13
N GLY A 82 -20.41 -2.63 5.82
CA GLY A 82 -21.84 -2.91 5.93
C GLY A 82 -22.67 -2.54 4.72
N SER A 83 -22.05 -2.26 3.57
CA SER A 83 -22.78 -1.93 2.33
C SER A 83 -23.71 -0.72 2.43
N GLY A 84 -24.70 -0.63 1.55
CA GLY A 84 -25.67 0.46 1.53
C GLY A 84 -25.29 1.60 0.58
N PHE A 85 -26.28 2.31 0.11
CA PHE A 85 -26.09 3.41 -0.84
C PHE A 85 -25.37 4.61 -0.20
N VAL A 86 -24.45 5.21 -0.94
CA VAL A 86 -23.75 6.44 -0.50
C VAL A 86 -24.62 7.68 -0.79
N ALA A 87 -25.22 7.75 -1.98
CA ALA A 87 -26.03 8.88 -2.42
C ALA A 87 -27.43 8.44 -2.89
N GLY A 88 -28.08 7.53 -2.16
CA GLY A 88 -29.32 6.91 -2.60
C GLY A 88 -29.12 6.09 -3.87
N HIS A 89 -29.97 6.27 -4.87
CA HIS A 89 -29.90 5.55 -6.15
C HIS A 89 -29.13 6.33 -7.23
N GLN A 90 -28.19 7.19 -6.83
CA GLN A 90 -27.38 7.96 -7.78
C GLN A 90 -26.05 7.26 -8.05
N ILE A 91 -25.64 7.25 -9.28
CA ILE A 91 -24.31 6.80 -9.69
C ILE A 91 -23.34 7.99 -9.50
N MET A 92 -22.35 7.81 -8.67
CA MET A 92 -21.34 8.82 -8.39
C MET A 92 -20.20 8.71 -9.42
N ARG A 93 -19.92 9.77 -10.14
CA ARG A 93 -18.76 9.80 -11.04
C ARG A 93 -17.43 9.67 -10.29
N ARG A 94 -17.35 10.24 -9.10
CA ARG A 94 -16.15 10.20 -8.23
C ARG A 94 -16.52 9.50 -6.93
N PRO A 95 -15.88 8.36 -6.63
CA PRO A 95 -16.06 7.70 -5.34
C PRO A 95 -15.69 8.59 -4.17
N SER A 96 -16.39 8.44 -3.06
CA SER A 96 -16.11 9.16 -1.83
C SER A 96 -14.86 8.60 -1.15
N MET A 97 -13.92 9.47 -0.77
CA MET A 97 -12.78 9.06 0.05
C MET A 97 -13.23 8.35 1.33
N VAL A 98 -14.17 8.95 2.07
CA VAL A 98 -14.59 8.46 3.39
C VAL A 98 -15.47 7.22 3.29
N GLU A 99 -16.41 7.18 2.34
CA GLU A 99 -17.39 6.11 2.26
C GLU A 99 -16.91 4.90 1.45
N ASN A 100 -15.98 5.10 0.51
CA ASN A 100 -15.49 4.06 -0.39
C ASN A 100 -14.02 3.72 -0.14
N CYS A 101 -13.10 4.63 -0.40
CA CYS A 101 -11.67 4.32 -0.33
C CYS A 101 -11.23 3.89 1.07
N THR A 102 -11.59 4.64 2.10
CA THR A 102 -11.15 4.35 3.48
C THR A 102 -11.91 3.21 4.14
N ALA A 103 -12.93 2.65 3.50
CA ALA A 103 -13.56 1.41 3.94
C ALA A 103 -12.56 0.23 3.99
N CYS A 104 -11.60 0.21 3.05
CA CYS A 104 -10.53 -0.79 3.00
C CYS A 104 -9.17 -0.19 3.35
N HIS A 105 -8.89 1.04 2.91
CA HIS A 105 -7.62 1.74 3.13
C HIS A 105 -7.59 2.62 4.39
N GLY A 106 -8.58 2.51 5.28
CA GLY A 106 -8.79 3.44 6.40
C GLY A 106 -7.74 3.36 7.50
N SER A 107 -7.41 2.16 7.96
CA SER A 107 -6.62 1.96 9.17
C SER A 107 -5.15 2.41 9.04
N ARG A 108 -4.58 2.35 7.85
CA ARG A 108 -3.20 2.76 7.60
C ARG A 108 -3.14 4.02 6.74
N ILE A 109 -3.56 3.95 5.51
CA ILE A 109 -3.39 5.05 4.55
C ILE A 109 -4.35 6.21 4.85
N GLY A 110 -5.64 5.91 5.05
CA GLY A 110 -6.64 6.93 5.31
C GLY A 110 -6.41 7.69 6.61
N ALA A 111 -6.11 6.98 7.70
CA ALA A 111 -5.81 7.58 9.00
C ALA A 111 -4.53 8.43 8.95
N GLU A 112 -3.51 7.97 8.23
CA GLU A 112 -2.26 8.69 8.01
C GLU A 112 -2.50 9.97 7.20
N PHE A 113 -3.20 9.86 6.06
CA PHE A 113 -3.51 10.99 5.18
C PHE A 113 -4.30 12.09 5.89
N ARG A 114 -5.28 11.71 6.72
CA ARG A 114 -6.13 12.65 7.46
C ARG A 114 -5.52 13.13 8.79
N GLY A 115 -4.36 12.58 9.22
CA GLY A 115 -3.72 12.95 10.48
C GLY A 115 -4.47 12.44 11.71
N GLU A 116 -5.13 11.29 11.62
CA GLU A 116 -5.88 10.68 12.72
C GLU A 116 -4.98 9.89 13.68
N ASN A 117 -3.75 9.62 13.30
CA ASN A 117 -2.77 8.94 14.15
C ASN A 117 -2.08 9.94 15.08
N THR A 118 -1.99 9.60 16.36
CA THR A 118 -1.32 10.43 17.36
C THR A 118 0.13 10.76 16.93
N ALA A 119 0.49 12.02 17.01
CA ALA A 119 1.80 12.56 16.64
C ALA A 119 2.19 12.46 15.14
N ILE A 120 1.29 12.04 14.27
CA ILE A 120 1.49 12.10 12.82
C ILE A 120 0.63 13.26 12.28
N PRO A 121 1.22 14.28 11.66
CA PRO A 121 0.45 15.37 11.06
C PRO A 121 -0.33 14.87 9.85
N ALA A 122 -1.46 15.50 9.57
CA ALA A 122 -2.20 15.26 8.33
C ALA A 122 -1.36 15.63 7.11
N ASP A 123 -1.60 14.93 6.02
CA ASP A 123 -0.97 15.23 4.72
C ASP A 123 -1.28 16.66 4.27
N THR A 124 -0.29 17.34 3.72
CA THR A 124 -0.44 18.71 3.21
C THR A 124 -1.52 18.82 2.13
N HIS A 125 -1.65 17.82 1.27
CA HIS A 125 -2.66 17.82 0.20
C HIS A 125 -4.06 17.62 0.77
N TYR A 126 -4.22 16.80 1.82
CA TYR A 126 -5.48 16.69 2.54
C TYR A 126 -5.90 18.04 3.16
N LEU A 127 -4.96 18.75 3.79
CA LEU A 127 -5.23 20.07 4.37
C LEU A 127 -5.62 21.14 3.31
N GLN A 128 -5.26 20.90 2.04
CA GLN A 128 -5.70 21.70 0.90
C GLN A 128 -7.02 21.22 0.27
N GLY A 129 -7.69 20.24 0.89
CA GLY A 129 -8.96 19.70 0.43
C GLY A 129 -8.86 18.64 -0.67
N MET A 130 -7.68 18.14 -0.99
CA MET A 130 -7.52 17.04 -1.94
C MET A 130 -7.99 15.73 -1.33
N GLN A 131 -8.54 14.87 -2.17
CA GLN A 131 -8.99 13.52 -1.82
C GLN A 131 -8.18 12.50 -2.61
N CYS A 132 -8.32 11.21 -2.28
CA CYS A 132 -7.57 10.13 -2.92
C CYS A 132 -7.58 10.20 -4.45
N VAL A 133 -8.74 10.46 -5.03
CA VAL A 133 -8.93 10.55 -6.49
C VAL A 133 -8.27 11.78 -7.16
N ALA A 134 -7.66 12.67 -6.39
CA ALA A 134 -6.89 13.77 -6.94
C ALA A 134 -5.49 13.32 -7.42
N CYS A 135 -4.97 12.25 -6.81
CA CYS A 135 -3.72 11.60 -7.20
C CYS A 135 -3.98 10.26 -7.90
N HIS A 136 -4.88 9.45 -7.33
CA HIS A 136 -5.26 8.14 -7.88
C HIS A 136 -6.35 8.31 -8.94
N GLY A 137 -5.93 8.43 -10.20
CA GLY A 137 -6.81 8.71 -11.32
C GLY A 137 -7.69 7.53 -11.76
N ALA A 138 -8.61 7.83 -12.67
CA ALA A 138 -9.53 6.83 -13.21
C ALA A 138 -8.79 5.70 -13.94
N ASP A 139 -7.73 6.02 -14.66
CA ASP A 139 -6.94 5.03 -15.40
C ASP A 139 -6.33 3.99 -14.47
N GLU A 140 -5.74 4.41 -13.35
CA GLU A 140 -5.22 3.49 -12.33
C GLU A 140 -6.34 2.66 -11.70
N MET A 141 -7.45 3.31 -11.30
CA MET A 141 -8.56 2.64 -10.62
C MET A 141 -9.30 1.64 -11.49
N HIS A 142 -9.40 1.89 -12.78
CA HIS A 142 -10.04 0.99 -13.73
C HIS A 142 -9.08 -0.03 -14.37
N GLY A 143 -7.80 -0.02 -13.99
CA GLY A 143 -6.85 -1.02 -14.47
C GLY A 143 -6.30 -0.74 -15.87
N HIS A 144 -6.35 0.50 -16.35
CA HIS A 144 -5.69 0.86 -17.61
C HIS A 144 -4.16 0.78 -17.45
N GLY A 145 -3.48 0.50 -18.55
CA GLY A 145 -2.04 0.26 -18.55
C GLY A 145 -1.68 -1.16 -18.10
N ARG A 146 -0.39 -1.40 -17.86
CA ARG A 146 0.08 -2.70 -17.40
C ARG A 146 -0.32 -2.93 -15.93
N GLN A 147 -0.97 -4.05 -15.69
CA GLN A 147 -1.27 -4.57 -14.37
C GLN A 147 -0.32 -5.76 -14.10
N GLY A 148 0.70 -5.55 -13.30
CA GLY A 148 1.66 -6.60 -12.99
C GLY A 148 1.24 -7.46 -11.79
N ASP A 149 2.11 -8.38 -11.42
CA ASP A 149 1.92 -9.30 -10.28
C ASP A 149 1.89 -8.59 -8.93
N THR A 150 2.35 -7.35 -8.88
CA THR A 150 2.36 -6.54 -7.67
C THR A 150 1.89 -5.11 -7.96
N ARG A 151 1.45 -4.41 -6.90
CA ARG A 151 1.09 -2.98 -6.98
C ARG A 151 2.23 -2.08 -7.50
N TYR A 152 3.45 -2.56 -7.48
CA TYR A 152 4.61 -1.79 -7.92
C TYR A 152 4.84 -1.84 -9.43
N GLU A 153 4.09 -2.68 -10.13
CA GLU A 153 4.20 -2.91 -11.56
C GLU A 153 3.07 -2.26 -12.37
N VAL A 154 2.24 -1.46 -11.68
CA VAL A 154 1.19 -0.66 -12.32
C VAL A 154 1.81 0.57 -12.96
N ASP A 155 1.65 0.73 -14.27
CA ASP A 155 2.31 1.79 -15.05
C ASP A 155 1.75 3.18 -14.77
N VAL A 156 0.47 3.27 -14.41
CA VAL A 156 -0.28 4.53 -14.22
C VAL A 156 -0.38 4.95 -12.75
N ALA A 157 0.49 4.42 -11.88
CA ALA A 157 0.53 4.83 -10.48
C ALA A 157 0.99 6.31 -10.35
N PRO A 158 0.40 7.10 -9.44
CA PRO A 158 0.69 8.52 -9.33
C PRO A 158 2.15 8.80 -8.93
N ALA A 159 2.74 9.79 -9.56
CA ALA A 159 4.04 10.34 -9.21
C ALA A 159 3.91 11.79 -8.72
N CYS A 160 4.84 12.21 -7.88
CA CYS A 160 4.86 13.59 -7.38
C CYS A 160 5.06 14.58 -8.54
N GLU A 161 5.85 14.17 -9.50
CA GLU A 161 6.23 14.92 -10.70
C GLU A 161 5.07 15.17 -11.66
N ASP A 162 3.96 14.45 -11.54
CA ASP A 162 2.75 14.68 -12.34
C ASP A 162 2.15 16.08 -12.08
N CYS A 163 2.42 16.65 -10.90
CA CYS A 163 1.93 17.97 -10.50
C CYS A 163 3.05 18.92 -10.07
N HIS A 164 4.14 18.41 -9.51
CA HIS A 164 5.27 19.21 -9.05
C HIS A 164 6.36 19.25 -10.12
N GLU A 165 6.51 20.40 -10.76
CA GLU A 165 7.69 20.66 -11.58
C GLU A 165 8.93 20.43 -10.72
N THR A 166 9.70 19.45 -11.15
CA THR A 166 10.69 18.81 -10.34
C THR A 166 11.61 19.75 -9.59
N ALA A 167 11.88 19.33 -8.53
CA ALA A 167 12.91 19.47 -7.54
C ALA A 167 14.24 20.08 -8.00
N SER A 168 14.52 20.18 -9.28
CA SER A 168 15.77 20.66 -9.86
C SER A 168 16.05 22.14 -9.68
N THR A 169 15.14 22.91 -9.07
CA THR A 169 15.24 24.37 -9.05
C THR A 169 15.72 24.96 -7.73
N ASN A 170 16.09 24.14 -6.74
CA ASN A 170 16.59 24.66 -5.47
C ASN A 170 17.77 23.88 -4.92
N ALA A 171 18.57 24.55 -4.10
CA ALA A 171 19.81 24.02 -3.52
C ALA A 171 19.65 22.78 -2.63
N TYR A 172 18.41 22.44 -2.24
CA TYR A 172 18.15 21.24 -1.43
C TYR A 172 17.87 20.01 -2.29
N HIS A 173 17.27 20.19 -3.45
CA HIS A 173 16.93 19.11 -4.36
C HIS A 173 18.08 18.76 -5.32
N GLU A 174 18.81 19.77 -5.79
CA GLU A 174 19.88 19.59 -6.76
C GLU A 174 20.93 18.51 -6.37
N PRO A 175 21.40 18.41 -5.10
CA PRO A 175 22.33 17.36 -4.72
C PRO A 175 21.74 15.96 -4.68
N HIS A 176 20.43 15.84 -4.45
CA HIS A 176 19.73 14.58 -4.24
C HIS A 176 19.09 14.05 -5.52
N GLY A 177 18.53 14.93 -6.37
CA GLY A 177 17.96 14.57 -7.67
C GLY A 177 17.15 13.28 -7.63
N ASP A 178 17.41 12.39 -8.59
CA ASP A 178 16.77 11.08 -8.68
C ASP A 178 17.34 10.02 -7.72
N LYS A 179 18.25 10.41 -6.80
CA LYS A 179 18.87 9.46 -5.87
C LYS A 179 17.99 9.14 -4.67
N VAL A 180 17.10 10.04 -4.30
CA VAL A 180 16.33 9.96 -3.05
C VAL A 180 14.86 10.13 -3.35
N GLN A 181 14.05 9.14 -2.91
CA GLN A 181 12.59 9.22 -3.02
C GLN A 181 12.05 10.46 -2.29
N CYS A 182 11.08 11.15 -2.88
CA CYS A 182 10.51 12.39 -2.33
C CYS A 182 10.06 12.25 -0.88
N GLN A 183 9.44 11.12 -0.52
CA GLN A 183 8.96 10.83 0.82
C GLN A 183 10.07 10.71 1.87
N VAL A 184 11.32 10.45 1.48
CA VAL A 184 12.45 10.43 2.42
C VAL A 184 12.61 11.79 3.12
N CYS A 185 12.40 12.88 2.38
CA CYS A 185 12.45 14.23 2.92
C CYS A 185 11.07 14.77 3.32
N HIS A 186 10.04 14.40 2.58
CA HIS A 186 8.73 14.99 2.68
C HIS A 186 7.68 14.17 3.43
N SER A 187 8.02 13.06 4.05
CA SER A 187 7.15 12.34 4.97
C SER A 187 7.81 12.09 6.32
N THR A 188 7.04 11.69 7.30
CA THR A 188 7.53 11.38 8.65
C THR A 188 7.29 9.90 8.96
N THR A 189 7.64 9.48 10.15
CA THR A 189 7.21 8.20 10.74
C THR A 189 5.76 7.92 10.39
N TYR A 190 5.46 6.70 9.99
CA TYR A 190 4.13 6.30 9.65
C TYR A 190 3.74 4.99 10.34
N LYS A 191 2.44 4.73 10.42
CA LYS A 191 1.90 3.60 11.14
C LYS A 191 1.85 2.35 10.27
N ASN A 192 2.43 1.25 10.77
CA ASN A 192 2.34 -0.06 10.14
C ASN A 192 0.96 -0.73 10.37
N CYS A 193 0.78 -1.93 9.82
CA CYS A 193 -0.41 -2.74 10.06
C CYS A 193 -0.47 -3.24 11.52
N TYR A 194 -1.69 -3.62 11.96
CA TYR A 194 -1.95 -4.08 13.33
C TYR A 194 -1.60 -5.55 13.60
N ASN A 195 -0.91 -6.23 12.72
CA ASN A 195 -0.55 -7.64 12.89
C ASN A 195 -1.75 -8.60 13.15
N CYS A 196 -2.90 -8.33 12.57
CA CYS A 196 -4.13 -9.11 12.82
C CYS A 196 -4.02 -10.59 12.41
N HIS A 197 -3.04 -10.94 11.60
CA HIS A 197 -2.81 -12.29 11.06
C HIS A 197 -1.57 -12.96 11.64
N VAL A 198 -1.10 -12.51 12.80
CA VAL A 198 0.10 -13.04 13.46
C VAL A 198 -0.29 -14.12 14.46
N GLY A 199 0.20 -15.35 14.23
CA GLY A 199 0.26 -16.43 15.17
C GLY A 199 -1.02 -16.72 15.96
N GLU A 200 -0.90 -16.85 17.25
CA GLU A 200 -1.99 -17.21 18.19
C GLU A 200 -3.09 -16.14 18.35
N GLY A 201 -3.28 -15.27 17.38
CA GLY A 201 -4.29 -14.21 17.43
C GLY A 201 -3.91 -13.07 18.37
N LEU A 202 -2.64 -12.96 18.73
CA LEU A 202 -2.14 -11.85 19.52
C LEU A 202 -1.98 -10.63 18.62
N GLU A 203 -2.92 -9.70 18.74
CA GLU A 203 -2.77 -8.38 18.15
C GLU A 203 -1.55 -7.70 18.74
N GLN A 204 -0.58 -7.37 17.89
CA GLN A 204 0.53 -6.54 18.29
C GLN A 204 0.20 -5.08 17.99
N PRO A 205 0.60 -4.14 18.86
CA PRO A 205 0.48 -2.73 18.56
C PRO A 205 1.13 -2.40 17.22
N SER A 206 0.50 -1.54 16.47
CA SER A 206 1.06 -1.06 15.22
C SER A 206 2.31 -0.23 15.51
N GLU A 207 3.41 -0.59 14.89
CA GLU A 207 4.67 0.13 15.05
C GLU A 207 4.68 1.41 14.22
N MET A 208 5.38 2.43 14.77
CA MET A 208 5.67 3.67 14.09
C MET A 208 7.08 3.57 13.53
N ASP A 209 7.21 3.38 12.23
CA ASP A 209 8.50 3.13 11.61
C ASP A 209 8.81 4.12 10.48
N PHE A 210 10.08 4.46 10.35
CA PHE A 210 10.63 5.24 9.27
C PHE A 210 12.12 4.90 9.14
N LYS A 211 12.45 4.08 8.17
CA LYS A 211 13.84 3.74 7.84
C LYS A 211 14.11 4.08 6.38
N ILE A 212 15.30 4.62 6.13
CA ILE A 212 15.82 4.86 4.79
C ILE A 212 16.69 3.66 4.42
N GLY A 213 16.41 3.03 3.30
CA GLY A 213 17.21 1.91 2.81
C GLY A 213 17.46 1.95 1.32
N ARG A 214 18.20 0.95 0.82
CA ARG A 214 18.38 0.76 -0.61
C ARG A 214 17.06 0.40 -1.27
N ASN A 215 16.85 0.92 -2.47
CA ASN A 215 15.63 0.68 -3.22
C ASN A 215 15.57 -0.77 -3.75
N PRO A 216 14.67 -1.63 -3.23
CA PRO A 216 14.52 -2.99 -3.73
C PRO A 216 13.77 -3.09 -5.06
N LEU A 217 13.21 -1.98 -5.54
CA LEU A 217 12.32 -1.92 -6.70
C LEU A 217 12.83 -0.92 -7.75
N LYS A 218 14.14 -0.74 -7.84
CA LYS A 218 14.75 0.23 -8.76
C LYS A 218 14.34 -0.09 -10.20
N SER A 219 13.75 0.92 -10.86
CA SER A 219 13.28 0.84 -12.24
C SER A 219 13.22 2.24 -12.85
N ASP A 220 12.85 2.35 -14.12
CA ASP A 220 12.68 3.65 -14.79
C ASP A 220 11.62 4.53 -14.12
N THR A 221 10.57 3.91 -13.54
CA THR A 221 9.52 4.63 -12.79
C THR A 221 9.86 4.81 -11.30
N ARG A 222 10.94 4.21 -10.81
CA ARG A 222 11.44 4.29 -9.43
C ARG A 222 12.96 4.38 -9.43
N PRO A 223 13.54 5.45 -9.98
CA PRO A 223 14.98 5.54 -10.24
C PRO A 223 15.84 5.68 -8.97
N TYR A 224 15.22 5.96 -7.84
CA TYR A 224 15.88 6.30 -6.59
C TYR A 224 16.83 5.22 -6.09
N ASP A 225 17.94 5.63 -5.50
CA ASP A 225 18.88 4.74 -4.80
C ASP A 225 18.43 4.49 -3.35
N PHE A 226 17.85 5.52 -2.73
CA PHE A 226 17.40 5.50 -1.34
C PHE A 226 15.91 5.79 -1.25
N VAL A 227 15.21 4.96 -0.48
CA VAL A 227 13.75 5.01 -0.33
C VAL A 227 13.34 4.82 1.11
N VAL A 228 12.10 5.19 1.43
CA VAL A 228 11.49 4.83 2.71
C VAL A 228 11.14 3.35 2.67
N LEU A 229 11.55 2.65 3.71
CA LEU A 229 11.23 1.24 3.94
C LEU A 229 10.34 1.08 5.17
N ARG A 230 9.54 0.02 5.14
CA ARG A 230 8.77 -0.47 6.29
C ARG A 230 9.02 -1.94 6.53
N HIS A 231 9.05 -2.36 7.77
CA HIS A 231 9.02 -3.77 8.14
C HIS A 231 7.58 -4.30 8.08
N ILE A 232 7.37 -5.46 7.50
CA ILE A 232 6.05 -6.10 7.48
C ILE A 232 5.88 -6.98 8.72
N PRO A 233 4.71 -6.91 9.38
CA PRO A 233 4.48 -7.58 10.63
C PRO A 233 3.94 -9.02 10.53
N ILE A 234 3.80 -9.59 9.34
CA ILE A 234 3.23 -10.92 9.14
C ILE A 234 4.24 -11.98 9.59
N ALA A 235 3.81 -12.91 10.44
CA ALA A 235 4.63 -13.99 10.97
C ALA A 235 4.49 -15.29 10.16
N PRO A 236 5.48 -16.23 10.26
CA PRO A 236 5.44 -17.50 9.54
C PRO A 236 4.24 -18.40 9.88
N ASP A 237 3.71 -18.29 11.08
CA ASP A 237 2.56 -19.01 11.58
C ASP A 237 1.20 -18.36 11.28
N SER A 238 1.21 -17.25 10.55
CA SER A 238 -0.02 -16.61 10.07
C SER A 238 -0.86 -17.60 9.27
N TYR A 239 -2.17 -17.58 9.49
CA TYR A 239 -3.14 -18.45 8.81
C TYR A 239 -3.03 -19.96 9.12
N ARG A 240 -2.34 -20.35 10.18
CA ARG A 240 -2.15 -21.77 10.56
C ARG A 240 -3.46 -22.55 10.77
N ASP A 241 -4.54 -21.86 11.10
CA ASP A 241 -5.87 -22.47 11.27
C ASP A 241 -6.48 -22.96 9.95
N TYR A 242 -5.97 -22.49 8.83
CA TYR A 242 -6.41 -22.87 7.48
C TYR A 242 -5.38 -23.77 6.79
N VAL A 243 -4.10 -23.49 6.98
CA VAL A 243 -3.01 -24.17 6.27
C VAL A 243 -1.92 -24.52 7.25
N SER A 244 -1.69 -25.81 7.43
CA SER A 244 -0.60 -26.31 8.28
C SER A 244 0.76 -25.89 7.73
N GLY A 245 1.58 -25.20 8.53
CA GLY A 245 2.87 -24.66 8.10
C GLY A 245 2.79 -23.58 7.04
N ALA A 246 1.78 -22.73 7.13
CA ALA A 246 1.27 -21.88 6.06
C ALA A 246 2.32 -21.09 5.26
N LEU A 247 3.25 -20.42 5.91
CA LEU A 247 4.18 -19.52 5.23
C LEU A 247 5.63 -19.98 5.45
N VAL A 248 5.97 -21.18 4.95
CA VAL A 248 7.28 -21.83 5.16
C VAL A 248 8.46 -21.01 4.64
N ASP A 249 8.26 -20.24 3.59
CA ASP A 249 9.27 -19.36 3.00
C ASP A 249 9.13 -17.90 3.46
N PHE A 250 8.46 -17.65 4.58
CA PHE A 250 8.25 -16.29 5.09
C PHE A 250 9.57 -15.52 5.21
N ALA A 251 10.57 -16.11 5.82
CA ALA A 251 11.84 -15.48 6.12
C ALA A 251 12.81 -15.41 4.92
N THR A 252 12.57 -16.19 3.86
CA THR A 252 13.42 -16.18 2.66
C THR A 252 13.11 -15.01 1.71
N ILE A 253 12.00 -14.33 1.93
CA ILE A 253 11.56 -13.15 1.14
C ILE A 253 11.72 -11.90 1.99
N PRO A 254 12.26 -10.79 1.46
CA PRO A 254 12.50 -9.58 2.24
C PRO A 254 11.27 -9.15 3.05
N THR A 255 11.47 -8.86 4.32
CA THR A 255 10.45 -8.35 5.24
C THR A 255 10.46 -6.82 5.32
N TRP A 256 11.57 -6.18 4.97
CA TRP A 256 11.65 -4.75 4.75
C TRP A 256 11.22 -4.42 3.31
N LYS A 257 10.15 -3.65 3.18
CA LYS A 257 9.47 -3.36 1.92
C LYS A 257 9.46 -1.87 1.61
N TYR A 258 9.53 -1.56 0.33
CA TYR A 258 9.31 -0.21 -0.20
C TYR A 258 8.01 0.40 0.36
N ALA A 259 8.09 1.61 0.86
CA ALA A 259 6.96 2.33 1.43
C ALA A 259 6.70 3.65 0.70
N THR A 260 5.43 4.00 0.66
CA THR A 260 4.93 5.29 0.16
C THR A 260 4.06 5.92 1.25
N PRO A 261 4.64 6.58 2.26
CA PRO A 261 3.86 7.27 3.27
C PRO A 261 2.93 8.32 2.67
N HIS A 262 1.75 8.47 3.29
CA HIS A 262 0.70 9.40 2.87
C HIS A 262 0.53 10.54 3.89
N ASN A 263 1.59 10.90 4.59
CA ASN A 263 1.65 12.04 5.52
C ASN A 263 2.62 13.11 5.00
N VAL A 264 2.51 13.42 3.70
CA VAL A 264 3.43 14.34 3.03
C VAL A 264 3.38 15.73 3.65
N GLN A 265 4.57 16.26 3.98
CA GLN A 265 4.77 17.56 4.59
C GLN A 265 5.76 18.39 3.77
N ARG A 266 5.52 19.68 3.66
CA ARG A 266 6.51 20.58 3.04
C ARG A 266 7.83 20.62 3.84
N ARG A 267 7.73 20.50 5.16
CA ARG A 267 8.88 20.45 6.08
C ARG A 267 8.63 19.34 7.09
N THR A 268 9.64 18.56 7.34
CA THR A 268 9.63 17.45 8.28
C THR A 268 10.76 17.63 9.30
N PRO A 269 10.75 16.91 10.42
CA PRO A 269 11.84 16.97 11.40
C PRO A 269 13.21 16.70 10.77
N GLN A 270 13.31 15.74 9.85
CA GLN A 270 14.57 15.40 9.18
C GLN A 270 15.04 16.48 8.18
N THR A 271 14.18 17.38 7.73
CA THR A 271 14.57 18.50 6.87
C THR A 271 14.88 19.79 7.63
N ALA A 272 14.75 19.77 8.97
CA ALA A 272 15.08 20.93 9.80
C ALA A 272 16.60 21.18 9.86
N ASP A 273 17.39 20.11 9.89
CA ASP A 273 18.86 20.14 9.81
C ASP A 273 19.35 18.92 9.04
N CYS A 274 19.71 19.12 7.77
CA CYS A 274 20.09 18.06 6.86
C CYS A 274 21.32 17.27 7.34
N THR A 275 22.27 17.96 7.99
CA THR A 275 23.52 17.34 8.42
C THR A 275 23.32 16.45 9.64
N SER A 276 22.63 16.92 10.67
CA SER A 276 22.43 16.13 11.89
C SER A 276 21.27 15.13 11.78
N SER A 277 20.31 15.38 10.88
CA SER A 277 19.14 14.53 10.74
C SER A 277 19.33 13.35 9.79
N CYS A 278 20.19 13.46 8.79
CA CYS A 278 20.44 12.42 7.80
C CYS A 278 21.90 12.09 7.62
N HIS A 279 22.73 13.08 7.22
CA HIS A 279 24.15 12.82 6.93
C HIS A 279 24.91 12.43 8.19
N GLY A 280 25.38 11.19 8.23
CA GLY A 280 26.04 10.63 9.40
C GLY A 280 25.12 10.12 10.53
N ASN A 281 23.80 10.32 10.42
CA ASN A 281 22.85 9.80 11.38
C ASN A 281 22.43 8.37 11.03
N LYS A 282 23.02 7.40 11.74
CA LYS A 282 22.76 5.98 11.49
C LYS A 282 21.33 5.54 11.87
N GLU A 283 20.65 6.27 12.74
CA GLU A 283 19.35 5.86 13.29
C GLU A 283 18.22 5.93 12.25
N VAL A 284 18.34 6.82 11.26
CA VAL A 284 17.33 6.96 10.21
C VAL A 284 17.50 5.96 9.06
N PHE A 285 18.68 5.34 8.96
CA PHE A 285 18.96 4.35 7.93
C PHE A 285 18.74 2.94 8.42
N LEU A 286 18.28 2.08 7.52
CA LEU A 286 18.27 0.63 7.76
C LEU A 286 19.69 0.10 7.63
N THR A 287 20.22 -0.38 8.73
CA THR A 287 21.58 -0.90 8.83
C THR A 287 21.59 -2.37 9.23
N ALA A 288 22.72 -3.02 9.17
CA ALA A 288 22.86 -4.39 9.66
C ALA A 288 22.50 -4.54 11.15
N THR A 289 22.57 -3.46 11.92
CA THR A 289 22.19 -3.46 13.35
C THR A 289 20.68 -3.65 13.53
N ASP A 290 19.87 -3.14 12.59
CA ASP A 290 18.41 -3.28 12.62
C ASP A 290 17.95 -4.72 12.28
N LEU A 291 18.83 -5.55 11.76
CA LEU A 291 18.57 -6.95 11.45
C LEU A 291 19.01 -7.91 12.56
N VAL A 292 19.62 -7.39 13.63
CA VAL A 292 20.10 -8.23 14.74
C VAL A 292 18.92 -8.85 15.48
N GLY A 293 18.97 -10.18 15.62
CA GLY A 293 17.91 -10.96 16.29
C GLY A 293 16.87 -11.57 15.35
N LEU A 294 16.92 -11.22 14.08
CA LEU A 294 16.14 -11.91 13.04
C LEU A 294 16.73 -13.30 12.72
N ALA A 295 15.94 -14.15 12.10
CA ALA A 295 16.43 -15.45 11.60
C ALA A 295 17.52 -15.25 10.53
N PRO A 296 18.50 -16.19 10.41
CA PRO A 296 19.56 -16.06 9.41
C PRO A 296 19.05 -15.88 7.99
N GLU A 297 17.98 -16.56 7.63
CA GLU A 297 17.33 -16.49 6.32
C GLU A 297 16.72 -15.09 6.09
N GLU A 298 16.12 -14.53 7.11
CA GLU A 298 15.53 -13.19 7.07
C GLU A 298 16.61 -12.10 6.96
N ILE A 299 17.73 -12.25 7.68
CA ILE A 299 18.90 -11.39 7.54
C ILE A 299 19.39 -11.41 6.09
N ALA A 300 19.58 -12.62 5.54
CA ALA A 300 20.04 -12.80 4.17
C ALA A 300 19.08 -12.18 3.15
N ALA A 301 17.76 -12.38 3.33
CA ALA A 301 16.72 -11.83 2.46
C ALA A 301 16.70 -10.29 2.46
N ASN A 302 16.97 -9.66 3.58
CA ASN A 302 16.95 -8.20 3.74
C ASN A 302 18.30 -7.51 3.45
N GLN A 303 19.38 -8.26 3.20
CA GLN A 303 20.70 -7.68 2.99
C GLN A 303 20.74 -6.66 1.85
N GLY A 304 19.95 -6.86 0.79
CA GLY A 304 19.91 -5.98 -0.37
C GLY A 304 19.34 -4.58 -0.12
N VAL A 305 18.63 -4.38 1.00
CA VAL A 305 18.03 -3.09 1.35
C VAL A 305 18.80 -2.34 2.44
N VAL A 306 19.82 -2.97 3.02
CA VAL A 306 20.68 -2.37 4.05
C VAL A 306 21.60 -1.30 3.45
N VAL A 307 21.80 -0.22 4.20
CA VAL A 307 22.74 0.85 3.88
C VAL A 307 24.05 0.57 4.64
N GLU A 308 25.07 0.15 3.91
CA GLU A 308 26.38 -0.15 4.49
C GLU A 308 27.21 1.10 4.80
N VAL A 309 27.11 2.09 3.94
CA VAL A 309 27.82 3.37 4.07
C VAL A 309 26.79 4.49 4.13
N ILE A 310 26.73 5.14 5.27
CA ILE A 310 25.85 6.29 5.49
C ILE A 310 26.38 7.49 4.71
N PRO A 311 25.54 8.16 3.92
CA PRO A 311 25.94 9.31 3.11
C PRO A 311 26.48 10.48 3.90
#